data_d1aa2910bc857a975da8fdb115a95a67
#
_entry.id   d1aa2910bc857a975da8fdb115a95a67
#
_cell.length_a   1.000
_cell.length_b   1.000
_cell.length_c   1.000
_cell.angle_alpha   90.00
_cell.angle_beta   90.00
_cell.angle_gamma   90.00
#
_symmetry.space_group_name_H-M   'P 1'
#
loop_
_entity.id
_entity.type
_entity.pdbx_description
1 polymer ?
#
loop_
_entity_poly.entity_id
_entity_poly.type
_entity_poly.pdbx_seq_one_letter_code
_entity_poly.pdbx_strand_id
1 'polypeptide(L)'
;GYMRREHGAVTLQATALVNEAYLRLAGGDLSFNDRSHFFALAARLMRRILVDHARNKAAAKRGGGARQLTFDEAAVITGPSDALVEFNDALEKLERFDARMAKGIEYRFFGGMGYEETAEALGISVSTLYEDIRLAKAWLKRELS
;
A
#
# COMPACT_ATOMS: atom_id res chain seq x y z
N GLY A 1 12.54 14.35 -3.81
CA GLY A 1 12.05 15.66 -3.87
C GLY A 1 10.93 15.95 -2.90
N TYR A 2 10.37 17.09 -3.03
CA TYR A 2 9.29 17.55 -2.15
C TYR A 2 8.09 16.60 -2.16
N MET A 3 7.69 16.25 -3.35
CA MET A 3 6.53 15.40 -3.55
C MET A 3 6.69 14.02 -2.91
N ARG A 4 7.88 13.46 -3.07
CA ARG A 4 8.19 12.18 -2.46
C ARG A 4 8.18 12.27 -0.95
N ARG A 5 8.66 13.36 -0.41
CA ARG A 5 8.68 13.57 1.02
C ARG A 5 7.28 13.69 1.60
N GLU A 6 6.41 14.41 0.90
CA GLU A 6 5.03 14.59 1.32
C GLU A 6 4.29 13.25 1.35
N HIS A 7 4.42 12.51 0.28
CA HIS A 7 3.81 11.18 0.17
C HIS A 7 4.37 10.23 1.23
N GLY A 8 5.68 10.27 1.42
CA GLY A 8 6.34 9.46 2.43
C GLY A 8 5.89 9.81 3.83
N ALA A 9 5.67 11.09 4.12
CA ALA A 9 5.22 11.52 5.43
C ALA A 9 3.84 10.95 5.77
N VAL A 10 2.92 10.94 4.81
CA VAL A 10 1.59 10.35 5.02
C VAL A 10 1.71 8.87 5.32
N THR A 11 2.52 8.16 4.55
CA THR A 11 2.72 6.73 4.75
C THR A 11 3.36 6.43 6.11
N LEU A 12 4.38 7.21 6.47
CA LEU A 12 5.06 7.02 7.75
C LEU A 12 4.14 7.30 8.92
N GLN A 13 3.28 8.32 8.82
CA GLN A 13 2.31 8.61 9.85
C GLN A 13 1.33 7.46 10.04
N ALA A 14 0.82 6.93 8.95
CA ALA A 14 -0.11 5.81 9.01
C ALA A 14 0.57 4.59 9.65
N THR A 15 1.79 4.29 9.24
CA THR A 15 2.54 3.18 9.80
C THR A 15 2.80 3.37 11.29
N ALA A 16 3.16 4.58 11.70
CA ALA A 16 3.40 4.89 13.10
C ALA A 16 2.14 4.69 13.94
N LEU A 17 0.99 5.13 13.42
CA LEU A 17 -0.27 4.95 14.11
C LEU A 17 -0.64 3.48 14.26
N VAL A 18 -0.40 2.69 13.22
CA VAL A 18 -0.65 1.25 13.27
C VAL A 18 0.24 0.59 14.31
N ASN A 19 1.51 0.96 14.33
CA ASN A 19 2.45 0.41 15.30
C ASN A 19 2.05 0.77 16.72
N GLU A 20 1.63 2.00 16.94
CA GLU A 20 1.19 2.44 18.25
C GLU A 20 -0.06 1.69 18.70
N ALA A 21 -1.01 1.54 17.79
CA ALA A 21 -2.22 0.79 18.09
C ALA A 21 -1.89 -0.66 18.43
N TYR A 22 -0.99 -1.26 17.67
CA TYR A 22 -0.54 -2.62 17.93
C TYR A 22 0.06 -2.73 19.34
N LEU A 23 0.95 -1.83 19.70
CA LEU A 23 1.59 -1.87 20.99
C LEU A 23 0.60 -1.71 22.14
N ARG A 24 -0.37 -0.84 21.94
CA ARG A 24 -1.41 -0.62 22.96
C ARG A 24 -2.31 -1.82 23.15
N LEU A 25 -2.74 -2.40 22.04
CA LEU A 25 -3.65 -3.54 22.08
C LEU A 25 -2.97 -4.80 22.59
N ALA A 26 -1.73 -4.97 22.19
CA ALA A 26 -1.00 -6.19 22.48
C ALA A 26 -0.46 -6.26 23.90
N GLY A 27 -0.15 -5.10 24.49
CA GLY A 27 0.58 -5.12 25.75
C GLY A 27 1.87 -5.89 25.67
N GLY A 28 2.35 -6.13 24.46
CA GLY A 28 3.58 -6.86 24.23
C GLY A 28 3.42 -8.37 24.15
N ASP A 29 2.21 -8.88 24.27
CA ASP A 29 1.97 -10.32 24.40
C ASP A 29 1.47 -11.00 23.13
N LEU A 30 1.31 -10.28 22.02
CA LEU A 30 0.85 -10.91 20.79
C LEU A 30 1.91 -11.83 20.22
N SER A 31 1.50 -13.01 19.80
CA SER A 31 2.39 -13.94 19.10
C SER A 31 2.78 -13.37 17.74
N PHE A 32 3.84 -13.92 17.16
CA PHE A 32 4.29 -13.50 15.83
C PHE A 32 3.17 -13.64 14.81
N ASN A 33 2.42 -14.73 14.89
CA ASN A 33 1.33 -14.97 13.96
C ASN A 33 0.24 -13.92 14.09
N ASP A 34 -0.16 -13.58 15.30
CA ASP A 34 -1.16 -12.54 15.54
C ASP A 34 -0.68 -11.19 15.06
N ARG A 35 0.58 -10.90 15.28
CA ARG A 35 1.22 -9.68 14.83
C ARG A 35 1.19 -9.57 13.30
N SER A 36 1.53 -10.65 12.62
CA SER A 36 1.53 -10.66 11.15
C SER A 36 0.13 -10.44 10.61
N HIS A 37 -0.86 -11.09 11.20
CA HIS A 37 -2.24 -10.90 10.77
C HIS A 37 -2.74 -9.49 11.03
N PHE A 38 -2.35 -8.91 12.16
CA PHE A 38 -2.70 -7.53 12.46
C PHE A 38 -2.13 -6.59 11.40
N PHE A 39 -0.85 -6.74 11.06
CA PHE A 39 -0.23 -5.89 10.07
C PHE A 39 -0.78 -6.12 8.67
N ALA A 40 -1.22 -7.34 8.37
CA ALA A 40 -1.86 -7.61 7.09
C ALA A 40 -3.17 -6.84 6.95
N LEU A 41 -3.97 -6.79 8.02
CA LEU A 41 -5.20 -6.00 8.03
C LEU A 41 -4.89 -4.52 7.91
N ALA A 42 -3.85 -4.07 8.60
CA ALA A 42 -3.42 -2.69 8.53
C ALA A 42 -2.96 -2.31 7.13
N ALA A 43 -2.26 -3.21 6.45
CA ALA A 43 -1.82 -2.98 5.08
C ALA A 43 -3.00 -2.74 4.16
N ARG A 44 -4.04 -3.53 4.33
CA ARG A 44 -5.26 -3.40 3.55
C ARG A 44 -5.93 -2.05 3.78
N LEU A 45 -6.01 -1.65 5.04
CA LEU A 45 -6.59 -0.37 5.39
C LEU A 45 -5.77 0.78 4.85
N MET A 46 -4.45 0.70 4.97
CA MET A 46 -3.56 1.73 4.44
C MET A 46 -3.68 1.87 2.93
N ARG A 47 -3.77 0.75 2.23
CA ARG A 47 -3.99 0.78 0.79
C ARG A 47 -5.27 1.54 0.46
N ARG A 48 -6.35 1.21 1.14
CA ARG A 48 -7.64 1.88 0.91
C ARG A 48 -7.54 3.37 1.15
N ILE A 49 -6.95 3.77 2.27
CA ILE A 49 -6.82 5.18 2.62
C ILE A 49 -6.00 5.93 1.59
N LEU A 50 -4.85 5.38 1.23
CA LEU A 50 -3.94 6.05 0.29
C LEU A 50 -4.54 6.14 -1.11
N VAL A 51 -5.19 5.07 -1.55
CA VAL A 51 -5.80 5.04 -2.88
C VAL A 51 -7.01 5.97 -2.94
N ASP A 52 -7.84 5.99 -1.89
CA ASP A 52 -8.98 6.91 -1.85
C ASP A 52 -8.51 8.35 -1.87
N HIS A 53 -7.44 8.64 -1.12
CA HIS A 53 -6.85 9.97 -1.12
C HIS A 53 -6.33 10.34 -2.52
N ALA A 54 -5.65 9.41 -3.17
CA ALA A 54 -5.13 9.64 -4.51
C ALA A 54 -6.25 9.83 -5.54
N ARG A 55 -7.32 9.06 -5.42
CA ARG A 55 -8.46 9.20 -6.31
C ARG A 55 -9.15 10.55 -6.14
N ASN A 56 -9.29 11.00 -4.91
CA ASN A 56 -9.88 12.30 -4.65
C ASN A 56 -9.04 13.42 -5.24
N LYS A 57 -7.75 13.33 -5.13
CA LYS A 57 -6.86 14.32 -5.72
C LYS A 57 -6.93 14.30 -7.24
N ALA A 58 -6.96 13.13 -7.82
CA ALA A 58 -7.06 12.99 -9.28
C ALA A 58 -8.39 13.53 -9.79
N ALA A 59 -9.47 13.26 -9.06
CA ALA A 59 -10.79 13.77 -9.44
C ALA A 59 -10.85 15.28 -9.34
N ALA A 60 -10.28 15.85 -8.30
CA ALA A 60 -10.22 17.29 -8.14
C ALA A 60 -9.44 17.94 -9.27
N LYS A 61 -8.37 17.31 -9.67
CA LYS A 61 -7.57 17.79 -10.79
C LYS A 61 -8.36 17.79 -12.09
N ARG A 62 -9.09 16.72 -12.36
CA ARG A 62 -9.81 16.57 -13.60
C ARG A 62 -11.05 17.45 -13.67
N GLY A 63 -11.81 17.48 -12.59
CA GLY A 63 -13.06 18.20 -12.58
C GLY A 63 -12.97 19.57 -12.01
N GLY A 64 -11.81 19.93 -11.50
CA GLY A 64 -11.70 21.05 -10.65
C GLY A 64 -11.00 22.26 -11.24
N GLY A 65 -11.30 22.56 -12.45
CA GLY A 65 -10.72 23.78 -13.00
C GLY A 65 -10.91 24.98 -12.11
N ALA A 66 -11.99 24.98 -11.36
CA ALA A 66 -12.28 26.09 -10.46
C ALA A 66 -11.66 25.95 -9.09
N ARG A 67 -11.15 24.79 -8.78
CA ARG A 67 -10.61 24.55 -7.46
C ARG A 67 -9.26 25.20 -7.30
N GLN A 68 -9.13 25.89 -6.19
CA GLN A 68 -7.85 26.50 -5.86
C GLN A 68 -6.99 25.52 -5.12
N LEU A 69 -5.84 25.17 -5.70
CA LEU A 69 -4.95 24.19 -5.12
C LEU A 69 -3.93 24.84 -4.24
N THR A 70 -3.69 24.24 -3.08
CA THR A 70 -2.56 24.63 -2.26
C THR A 70 -1.29 24.07 -2.90
N PHE A 71 -0.16 24.57 -2.44
CA PHE A 71 1.11 24.04 -2.93
C PHE A 71 1.24 22.55 -2.70
N ASP A 72 0.82 22.07 -1.52
CA ASP A 72 0.90 20.66 -1.19
C ASP A 72 0.03 19.81 -2.08
N GLU A 73 -1.18 20.28 -2.34
CA GLU A 73 -2.10 19.59 -3.22
C GLU A 73 -1.54 19.48 -4.63
N ALA A 74 -0.95 20.56 -5.11
CA ALA A 74 -0.35 20.55 -6.44
C ALA A 74 0.79 19.55 -6.54
N ALA A 75 1.64 19.49 -5.52
CA ALA A 75 2.77 18.58 -5.48
C ALA A 75 2.31 17.12 -5.51
N VAL A 76 1.24 16.81 -4.81
CA VAL A 76 0.70 15.45 -4.78
C VAL A 76 0.03 15.10 -6.10
N ILE A 77 -0.72 16.04 -6.66
CA ILE A 77 -1.47 15.81 -7.90
C ILE A 77 -0.54 15.57 -9.08
N THR A 78 0.56 16.30 -9.16
CA THR A 78 1.43 16.22 -10.33
C THR A 78 2.30 14.99 -10.38
N GLY A 79 2.27 14.16 -9.36
CA GLY A 79 3.18 13.03 -9.30
C GLY A 79 2.51 11.72 -8.97
N PRO A 80 2.66 11.23 -7.73
CA PRO A 80 2.32 9.84 -7.43
C PRO A 80 0.83 9.53 -7.38
N SER A 81 -0.05 10.54 -7.33
CA SER A 81 -1.48 10.26 -7.20
C SER A 81 -2.04 9.44 -8.35
N ASP A 82 -1.79 9.89 -9.59
CA ASP A 82 -2.28 9.14 -10.75
C ASP A 82 -1.56 7.80 -10.86
N ALA A 83 -0.27 7.79 -10.59
CA ALA A 83 0.51 6.55 -10.63
C ALA A 83 0.00 5.54 -9.59
N LEU A 84 -0.35 6.02 -8.41
CA LEU A 84 -0.88 5.14 -7.38
C LEU A 84 -2.23 4.56 -7.76
N VAL A 85 -3.11 5.37 -8.36
CA VAL A 85 -4.40 4.90 -8.83
C VAL A 85 -4.21 3.83 -9.92
N GLU A 86 -3.32 4.09 -10.87
CA GLU A 86 -3.03 3.13 -11.92
C GLU A 86 -2.45 1.83 -11.36
N PHE A 87 -1.54 1.96 -10.41
CA PHE A 87 -0.97 0.80 -9.75
C PHE A 87 -2.04 -0.02 -9.04
N ASN A 88 -2.93 0.65 -8.33
CA ASN A 88 -4.01 -0.03 -7.63
C ASN A 88 -4.96 -0.72 -8.60
N ASP A 89 -5.27 -0.08 -9.71
CA ASP A 89 -6.13 -0.71 -10.72
C ASP A 89 -5.48 -1.97 -11.30
N ALA A 90 -4.17 -1.92 -11.54
CA ALA A 90 -3.45 -3.10 -11.99
C ALA A 90 -3.43 -4.18 -10.91
N LEU A 91 -3.27 -3.77 -9.66
CA LEU A 91 -3.25 -4.71 -8.55
C LEU A 91 -4.62 -5.39 -8.38
N GLU A 92 -5.70 -4.66 -8.60
CA GLU A 92 -7.04 -5.26 -8.59
C GLU A 92 -7.22 -6.31 -9.68
N LYS A 93 -6.65 -6.05 -10.86
CA LYS A 93 -6.66 -7.05 -11.93
C LYS A 93 -5.85 -8.28 -11.51
N LEU A 94 -4.71 -8.07 -10.89
CA LEU A 94 -3.89 -9.17 -10.41
C LEU A 94 -4.63 -9.98 -9.35
N GLU A 95 -5.39 -9.33 -8.49
CA GLU A 95 -6.19 -10.02 -7.48
C GLU A 95 -7.16 -11.01 -8.10
N ARG A 96 -7.75 -10.66 -9.21
CA ARG A 96 -8.67 -11.56 -9.90
C ARG A 96 -7.96 -12.72 -10.56
N PHE A 97 -6.71 -12.51 -10.92
CA PHE A 97 -5.88 -13.54 -11.53
C PHE A 97 -5.22 -14.43 -10.49
N ASP A 98 -4.64 -13.83 -9.48
CA ASP A 98 -3.95 -14.56 -8.41
C ASP A 98 -4.00 -13.73 -7.13
N ALA A 99 -4.97 -14.04 -6.27
CA ALA A 99 -5.19 -13.28 -5.06
C ALA A 99 -4.00 -13.31 -4.12
N ARG A 100 -3.30 -14.43 -4.02
CA ARG A 100 -2.15 -14.55 -3.13
C ARG A 100 -1.00 -13.66 -3.57
N MET A 101 -0.72 -13.62 -4.88
CA MET A 101 0.30 -12.71 -5.40
C MET A 101 -0.02 -11.26 -5.09
N ALA A 102 -1.29 -10.89 -5.30
CA ALA A 102 -1.72 -9.52 -5.05
C ALA A 102 -1.60 -9.16 -3.57
N LYS A 103 -1.96 -10.08 -2.69
CA LYS A 103 -1.82 -9.86 -1.26
C LYS A 103 -0.37 -9.69 -0.86
N GLY A 104 0.52 -10.47 -1.46
CA GLY A 104 1.94 -10.31 -1.21
C GLY A 104 2.43 -8.91 -1.51
N ILE A 105 2.03 -8.39 -2.65
CA ILE A 105 2.36 -7.00 -3.02
C ILE A 105 1.73 -6.02 -2.04
N GLU A 106 0.45 -6.20 -1.72
CA GLU A 106 -0.25 -5.31 -0.81
C GLU A 106 0.43 -5.22 0.56
N TYR A 107 0.75 -6.36 1.14
CA TYR A 107 1.36 -6.39 2.46
C TYR A 107 2.74 -5.79 2.47
N ARG A 108 3.52 -6.08 1.44
CA ARG A 108 4.87 -5.55 1.34
C ARG A 108 4.90 -4.06 1.03
N PHE A 109 4.11 -3.62 0.06
CA PHE A 109 4.18 -2.24 -0.44
C PHE A 109 3.41 -1.27 0.44
N PHE A 110 2.21 -1.66 0.86
CA PHE A 110 1.38 -0.77 1.66
C PHE A 110 1.58 -0.97 3.15
N GLY A 111 1.87 -2.20 3.55
CA GLY A 111 2.06 -2.51 4.96
C GLY A 111 3.48 -2.40 5.45
N GLY A 112 4.43 -2.30 4.53
CA GLY A 112 5.84 -2.27 4.89
C GLY A 112 6.31 -3.53 5.59
N MET A 113 5.62 -4.65 5.36
CA MET A 113 5.95 -5.90 6.02
C MET A 113 7.17 -6.54 5.38
N GLY A 114 8.00 -7.16 6.22
CA GLY A 114 9.14 -7.92 5.73
C GLY A 114 8.70 -9.22 5.07
N TYR A 115 9.65 -9.89 4.41
CA TYR A 115 9.33 -11.14 3.71
C TYR A 115 8.87 -12.23 4.66
N GLU A 116 9.52 -12.36 5.81
CA GLU A 116 9.13 -13.38 6.78
C GLU A 116 7.73 -13.13 7.32
N GLU A 117 7.44 -11.90 7.68
CA GLU A 117 6.14 -11.50 8.19
C GLU A 117 5.04 -11.70 7.16
N THR A 118 5.31 -11.31 5.93
CA THR A 118 4.35 -11.47 4.84
C THR A 118 4.06 -12.94 4.57
N ALA A 119 5.10 -13.75 4.51
CA ALA A 119 4.94 -15.20 4.31
C ALA A 119 4.13 -15.82 5.42
N GLU A 120 4.39 -15.43 6.66
CA GLU A 120 3.64 -15.90 7.81
C GLU A 120 2.17 -15.54 7.69
N ALA A 121 1.88 -14.30 7.35
CA ALA A 121 0.50 -13.83 7.19
C ALA A 121 -0.23 -14.59 6.08
N LEU A 122 0.48 -14.97 5.03
CA LEU A 122 -0.11 -15.67 3.90
C LEU A 122 -0.09 -17.19 4.06
N GLY A 123 0.59 -17.70 5.09
CA GLY A 123 0.68 -19.14 5.31
C GLY A 123 1.51 -19.86 4.27
N ILE A 124 2.54 -19.22 3.75
CA ILE A 124 3.43 -19.80 2.75
C ILE A 124 4.88 -19.69 3.20
N SER A 125 5.76 -20.39 2.51
CA SER A 125 7.19 -20.28 2.81
C SER A 125 7.74 -18.97 2.25
N VAL A 126 8.87 -18.55 2.80
CA VAL A 126 9.53 -17.34 2.32
C VAL A 126 9.97 -17.49 0.87
N SER A 127 10.46 -18.69 0.49
CA SER A 127 10.87 -18.90 -0.89
C SER A 127 9.70 -18.84 -1.85
N THR A 128 8.55 -19.35 -1.47
CA THR A 128 7.34 -19.20 -2.28
C THR A 128 6.96 -17.76 -2.43
N LEU A 129 7.08 -17.00 -1.34
CA LEU A 129 6.77 -15.57 -1.40
C LEU A 129 7.72 -14.82 -2.32
N TYR A 130 9.01 -15.11 -2.27
CA TYR A 130 9.96 -14.48 -3.18
C TYR A 130 9.56 -14.71 -4.64
N GLU A 131 9.16 -15.94 -4.96
CA GLU A 131 8.73 -16.25 -6.31
C GLU A 131 7.44 -15.52 -6.66
N ASP A 132 6.48 -15.51 -5.75
CA ASP A 132 5.23 -14.77 -5.96
C ASP A 132 5.49 -13.28 -6.22
N ILE A 133 6.37 -12.67 -5.44
CA ILE A 133 6.69 -11.26 -5.59
C ILE A 133 7.37 -11.00 -6.94
N ARG A 134 8.30 -11.89 -7.32
CA ARG A 134 8.99 -11.76 -8.59
C ARG A 134 8.00 -11.81 -9.76
N LEU A 135 7.10 -12.77 -9.74
CA LEU A 135 6.10 -12.91 -10.78
C LEU A 135 5.11 -11.75 -10.78
N ALA A 136 4.70 -11.33 -9.59
CA ALA A 136 3.77 -10.22 -9.46
C ALA A 136 4.36 -8.93 -10.00
N LYS A 137 5.62 -8.66 -9.69
CA LYS A 137 6.28 -7.46 -10.20
C LYS A 137 6.40 -7.48 -11.72
N ALA A 138 6.73 -8.64 -12.29
CA ALA A 138 6.82 -8.78 -13.74
C ALA A 138 5.46 -8.53 -14.39
N TRP A 139 4.42 -9.09 -13.81
CA TRP A 139 3.07 -8.93 -14.31
C TRP A 139 2.62 -7.47 -14.24
N LEU A 140 2.86 -6.82 -13.11
CA LEU A 140 2.48 -5.42 -12.91
C LEU A 140 3.24 -4.51 -13.86
N LYS A 141 4.53 -4.76 -14.04
CA LYS A 141 5.34 -3.97 -14.97
C LYS A 141 4.78 -4.04 -16.38
N ARG A 142 4.39 -5.22 -16.79
CA ARG A 142 3.82 -5.44 -18.11
C ARG A 142 2.47 -4.75 -18.23
N GLU A 143 1.63 -4.85 -17.22
CA GLU A 143 0.31 -4.24 -17.22
C GLU A 143 0.41 -2.72 -17.26
N LEU A 144 1.39 -2.14 -16.60
CA LEU A 144 1.56 -0.70 -16.49
C LEU A 144 2.36 -0.06 -17.64
N SER A 145 2.95 -0.84 -18.51
CA SER A 145 3.74 -0.28 -19.62
C SER A 145 2.92 0.00 -20.88
#